data_a7690ddf34ebf7f4d8bd1d73a3e4691d
#
_entry.id   a7690ddf34ebf7f4d8bd1d73a3e4691d
#
_cell.length_a   1.000
_cell.length_b   1.000
_cell.length_c   1.000
_cell.angle_alpha   90.00
_cell.angle_beta   90.00
_cell.angle_gamma   90.00
#
_symmetry.space_group_name_H-M   'P 1'
#
loop_
_entity.id
_entity.type
_entity.pdbx_description
1 polymer ?
#
loop_
_entity_poly.entity_id
_entity_poly.type
_entity_poly.pdbx_seq_one_letter_code
_entity_poly.pdbx_strand_id
1 'polypeptide(L)'
;HGACPSCEGFGSVLGIDPTLVIPNRFLSVREEAIAAWKGERLQAWRVQLMDGAEASGLDMDIPIGDMTPDQEALLWSGNSHFKGLDAFFKHVEAKSYKIQFRVLLARYRGKTDCKVCMGSRVRQDVSYVTIQGVSMIDINDWSISRASAWVKSLTLNEQDESIARRLLIEIQNRLTVLKQVGLH
;
A
#
# COMPACT_ATOMS: atom_id res chain seq x y z
N HIS A 1 18.64 -5.62 11.92
CA HIS A 1 18.65 -6.66 10.88
C HIS A 1 17.26 -7.20 10.51
N GLY A 2 16.19 -6.85 11.22
CA GLY A 2 14.81 -7.31 10.92
C GLY A 2 13.98 -6.38 10.05
N ALA A 3 14.48 -5.20 9.68
CA ALA A 3 13.78 -4.24 8.85
C ALA A 3 13.64 -4.72 7.40
N CYS A 4 12.53 -4.35 6.75
CA CYS A 4 12.35 -4.60 5.32
C CYS A 4 13.46 -3.92 4.50
N PRO A 5 14.18 -4.63 3.63
CA PRO A 5 15.30 -4.05 2.89
C PRO A 5 14.87 -3.01 1.86
N SER A 6 13.62 -3.05 1.39
CA SER A 6 13.11 -2.13 0.36
C SER A 6 12.71 -0.77 0.92
N CYS A 7 12.10 -0.73 2.10
CA CYS A 7 11.66 0.51 2.75
C CYS A 7 12.44 0.83 4.02
N GLU A 8 13.50 0.09 4.32
CA GLU A 8 14.37 0.29 5.49
C GLU A 8 13.60 0.33 6.83
N GLY A 9 12.43 -0.33 6.89
CA GLY A 9 11.58 -0.36 8.08
C GLY A 9 10.56 0.77 8.18
N PHE A 10 10.45 1.65 7.17
CA PHE A 10 9.42 2.71 7.16
C PHE A 10 8.02 2.19 6.87
N GLY A 11 7.89 1.00 6.25
CA GLY A 11 6.61 0.43 5.81
C GLY A 11 6.07 1.06 4.54
N SER A 12 6.63 2.18 4.11
CA SER A 12 6.19 2.95 2.95
C SER A 12 7.38 3.43 2.13
N VAL A 13 7.12 3.72 0.87
CA VAL A 13 8.09 4.24 -0.09
C VAL A 13 7.50 5.45 -0.81
N LEU A 14 8.34 6.28 -1.39
CA LEU A 14 7.88 7.35 -2.28
C LEU A 14 7.50 6.72 -3.62
N GLY A 15 6.22 6.66 -3.91
CA GLY A 15 5.66 6.09 -5.13
C GLY A 15 4.60 6.99 -5.77
N ILE A 16 3.93 6.48 -6.80
CA ILE A 16 2.75 7.14 -7.36
C ILE A 16 1.56 6.86 -6.42
N ASP A 17 0.98 7.92 -5.91
CA ASP A 17 -0.15 7.84 -4.98
C ASP A 17 -1.47 7.73 -5.76
N PRO A 18 -2.20 6.60 -5.66
CA PRO A 18 -3.47 6.43 -6.35
C PRO A 18 -4.51 7.50 -6.00
N THR A 19 -4.49 8.02 -4.78
CA THR A 19 -5.47 9.04 -4.34
C THR A 19 -5.21 10.40 -4.98
N LEU A 20 -3.97 10.70 -5.33
CA LEU A 20 -3.61 11.89 -6.08
C LEU A 20 -3.91 11.74 -7.57
N VAL A 21 -3.79 10.51 -8.11
CA VAL A 21 -4.09 10.20 -9.51
C VAL A 21 -5.59 10.21 -9.77
N ILE A 22 -6.38 9.64 -8.85
CA ILE A 22 -7.84 9.55 -8.90
C ILE A 22 -8.42 10.19 -7.63
N PRO A 23 -8.45 11.52 -7.56
CA PRO A 23 -8.86 12.24 -6.34
C PRO A 23 -10.36 12.16 -6.07
N ASN A 24 -11.17 11.93 -7.11
CA ASN A 24 -12.61 11.75 -6.98
C ASN A 24 -13.04 10.42 -7.60
N ARG A 25 -13.30 9.45 -6.75
CA ARG A 25 -13.72 8.10 -7.16
C ARG A 25 -15.21 8.02 -7.57
N PHE A 26 -15.99 9.09 -7.36
CA PHE A 26 -17.38 9.19 -7.84
C PHE A 26 -17.49 9.52 -9.33
N LEU A 27 -16.38 9.90 -9.96
CA LEU A 27 -16.31 10.15 -11.40
C LEU A 27 -15.91 8.86 -12.13
N SER A 28 -16.40 8.73 -13.36
CA SER A 28 -15.99 7.71 -14.32
C SER A 28 -14.73 8.17 -15.10
N VAL A 29 -14.12 7.25 -15.84
CA VAL A 29 -12.99 7.59 -16.72
C VAL A 29 -13.43 8.59 -17.80
N ARG A 30 -14.67 8.45 -18.31
CA ARG A 30 -15.25 9.37 -19.28
C ARG A 30 -15.43 10.77 -18.72
N GLU A 31 -15.77 10.89 -17.43
CA GLU A 31 -15.91 12.14 -16.69
C GLU A 31 -14.58 12.71 -16.16
N GLU A 32 -13.45 12.24 -16.68
CA GLU A 32 -12.11 12.71 -16.33
C GLU A 32 -11.71 12.45 -14.87
N ALA A 33 -12.08 11.31 -14.29
CA ALA A 33 -11.64 10.89 -12.96
C ALA A 33 -10.12 10.90 -12.80
N ILE A 34 -9.37 10.57 -13.87
CA ILE A 34 -7.92 10.48 -13.86
C ILE A 34 -7.28 11.86 -14.04
N ALA A 35 -6.89 12.48 -12.93
CA ALA A 35 -6.35 13.83 -12.91
C ALA A 35 -5.03 13.97 -13.71
N ALA A 36 -4.25 12.88 -13.82
CA ALA A 36 -2.98 12.89 -14.54
C ALA A 36 -3.14 13.03 -16.06
N TRP A 37 -4.31 12.77 -16.62
CA TRP A 37 -4.58 12.85 -18.05
C TRP A 37 -5.37 14.11 -18.45
N LYS A 38 -5.60 15.02 -17.51
CA LYS A 38 -6.21 16.32 -17.81
C LYS A 38 -5.24 17.18 -18.63
N GLY A 39 -5.76 17.77 -19.70
CA GLY A 39 -5.00 18.64 -20.60
C GLY A 39 -4.66 17.97 -21.94
N GLU A 40 -4.66 18.79 -23.00
CA GLU A 40 -4.60 18.36 -24.42
C GLU A 40 -3.43 17.41 -24.75
N ARG A 41 -2.27 17.63 -24.17
CA ARG A 41 -1.06 16.84 -24.47
C ARG A 41 -1.09 15.41 -23.92
N LEU A 42 -1.93 15.15 -22.93
CA LEU A 42 -2.01 13.86 -22.24
C LEU A 42 -3.31 13.10 -22.55
N GLN A 43 -4.25 13.75 -23.24
CA GLN A 43 -5.50 13.13 -23.69
C GLN A 43 -5.30 11.89 -24.56
N ALA A 44 -4.21 11.81 -25.30
CA ALA A 44 -3.90 10.64 -26.12
C ALA A 44 -3.87 9.32 -25.33
N TRP A 45 -3.47 9.38 -24.04
CA TRP A 45 -3.51 8.22 -23.16
C TRP A 45 -4.93 7.82 -22.78
N ARG A 46 -5.80 8.80 -22.53
CA ARG A 46 -7.21 8.56 -22.26
C ARG A 46 -7.92 8.00 -23.49
N VAL A 47 -7.67 8.55 -24.66
CA VAL A 47 -8.25 8.07 -25.92
C VAL A 47 -7.83 6.63 -26.19
N GLN A 48 -6.53 6.30 -26.05
CA GLN A 48 -6.05 4.93 -26.21
C GLN A 48 -6.70 3.95 -25.23
N LEU A 49 -6.91 4.36 -23.97
CA LEU A 49 -7.64 3.55 -23.00
C LEU A 49 -9.08 3.33 -23.44
N MET A 50 -9.79 4.41 -23.83
CA MET A 50 -11.19 4.33 -24.23
C MET A 50 -11.39 3.45 -25.47
N ASP A 51 -10.49 3.53 -26.45
CA ASP A 51 -10.54 2.70 -27.66
C ASP A 51 -10.31 1.21 -27.34
N GLY A 52 -9.47 0.90 -26.34
CA GLY A 52 -9.17 -0.49 -25.93
C GLY A 52 -10.09 -1.05 -24.83
N ALA A 53 -10.88 -0.22 -24.19
CA ALA A 53 -11.70 -0.59 -23.04
C ALA A 53 -12.80 -1.58 -23.39
N GLU A 54 -13.53 -1.32 -24.48
CA GLU A 54 -14.64 -2.16 -24.93
C GLU A 54 -14.16 -3.60 -25.20
N ALA A 55 -13.02 -3.75 -25.89
CA ALA A 55 -12.42 -5.06 -26.17
C ALA A 55 -11.93 -5.77 -24.90
N SER A 56 -11.78 -5.04 -23.80
CA SER A 56 -11.26 -5.53 -22.50
C SER A 56 -12.36 -5.80 -21.48
N GLY A 57 -13.62 -5.51 -21.80
CA GLY A 57 -14.75 -5.62 -20.89
C GLY A 57 -14.70 -4.59 -19.74
N LEU A 58 -13.99 -3.48 -19.94
CA LEU A 58 -13.89 -2.40 -18.97
C LEU A 58 -14.91 -1.31 -19.30
N ASP A 59 -15.88 -1.11 -18.43
CA ASP A 59 -16.89 -0.05 -18.60
C ASP A 59 -16.32 1.30 -18.15
N MET A 60 -16.25 2.25 -19.08
CA MET A 60 -15.70 3.58 -18.85
C MET A 60 -16.71 4.58 -18.28
N ASP A 61 -17.97 4.19 -18.20
CA ASP A 61 -19.06 5.06 -17.75
C ASP A 61 -19.39 4.86 -16.26
N ILE A 62 -18.95 3.76 -15.65
CA ILE A 62 -19.13 3.56 -14.22
C ILE A 62 -18.13 4.38 -13.40
N PRO A 63 -18.53 4.89 -12.21
CA PRO A 63 -17.62 5.52 -11.28
C PRO A 63 -16.47 4.58 -10.89
N ILE A 64 -15.26 5.14 -10.72
CA ILE A 64 -14.10 4.33 -10.31
C ILE A 64 -14.34 3.61 -8.97
N GLY A 65 -15.14 4.22 -8.08
CA GLY A 65 -15.49 3.62 -6.79
C GLY A 65 -16.36 2.36 -6.88
N ASP A 66 -17.09 2.19 -7.99
CA ASP A 66 -18.00 1.07 -8.25
C ASP A 66 -17.33 -0.04 -9.09
N MET A 67 -16.09 0.19 -9.56
CA MET A 67 -15.31 -0.83 -10.25
C MET A 67 -14.96 -1.98 -9.30
N THR A 68 -14.96 -3.20 -9.86
CA THR A 68 -14.41 -4.35 -9.13
C THR A 68 -12.89 -4.22 -8.94
N PRO A 69 -12.29 -4.88 -7.94
CA PRO A 69 -10.83 -4.88 -7.76
C PRO A 69 -10.06 -5.30 -9.01
N ASP A 70 -10.58 -6.26 -9.79
CA ASP A 70 -9.95 -6.72 -11.02
C ASP A 70 -10.02 -5.65 -12.13
N GLN A 71 -11.14 -4.93 -12.24
CA GLN A 71 -11.28 -3.82 -13.19
C GLN A 71 -10.35 -2.66 -12.83
N GLU A 72 -10.25 -2.33 -11.54
CA GLU A 72 -9.31 -1.30 -11.08
C GLU A 72 -7.85 -1.73 -11.31
N ALA A 73 -7.51 -2.98 -11.03
CA ALA A 73 -6.18 -3.52 -11.33
C ALA A 73 -5.87 -3.47 -12.83
N LEU A 74 -6.84 -3.77 -13.67
CA LEU A 74 -6.71 -3.69 -15.13
C LEU A 74 -6.52 -2.23 -15.61
N LEU A 75 -7.21 -1.25 -15.02
CA LEU A 75 -7.02 0.17 -15.31
C LEU A 75 -5.56 0.60 -15.02
N TRP A 76 -4.95 0.07 -13.96
CA TRP A 76 -3.56 0.37 -13.60
C TRP A 76 -2.57 -0.38 -14.49
N SER A 77 -2.70 -1.69 -14.65
CA SER A 77 -1.73 -2.52 -15.38
C SER A 77 -1.83 -2.39 -16.89
N GLY A 78 -3.05 -2.19 -17.42
CA GLY A 78 -3.34 -2.32 -18.84
C GLY A 78 -3.33 -3.77 -19.32
N ASN A 79 -3.49 -3.95 -20.62
CA ASN A 79 -3.44 -5.25 -21.30
C ASN A 79 -2.92 -5.11 -22.74
N SER A 80 -3.22 -6.09 -23.62
CA SER A 80 -2.84 -6.06 -25.04
C SER A 80 -3.58 -4.97 -25.86
N HIS A 81 -4.74 -4.51 -25.39
CA HIS A 81 -5.59 -3.55 -26.10
C HIS A 81 -5.32 -2.10 -25.71
N PHE A 82 -4.88 -1.86 -24.46
CA PHE A 82 -4.54 -0.51 -24.01
C PHE A 82 -3.40 -0.52 -22.98
N LYS A 83 -2.73 0.63 -22.87
CA LYS A 83 -1.70 0.87 -21.84
C LYS A 83 -2.35 1.50 -20.61
N GLY A 84 -2.15 0.86 -19.44
CA GLY A 84 -2.68 1.35 -18.16
C GLY A 84 -1.89 2.52 -17.56
N LEU A 85 -2.33 2.95 -16.39
CA LEU A 85 -1.69 4.05 -15.63
C LEU A 85 -0.22 3.77 -15.28
N ASP A 86 0.14 2.52 -14.99
CA ASP A 86 1.54 2.15 -14.72
C ASP A 86 2.46 2.42 -15.93
N ALA A 87 1.99 2.10 -17.13
CA ALA A 87 2.75 2.38 -18.37
C ALA A 87 2.88 3.88 -18.62
N PHE A 88 1.83 4.66 -18.32
CA PHE A 88 1.87 6.11 -18.39
C PHE A 88 2.94 6.68 -17.43
N PHE A 89 2.92 6.30 -16.16
CA PHE A 89 3.88 6.83 -15.19
C PHE A 89 5.31 6.37 -15.49
N LYS A 90 5.52 5.13 -15.95
CA LYS A 90 6.84 4.68 -16.46
C LYS A 90 7.33 5.55 -17.63
N HIS A 91 6.44 5.92 -18.56
CA HIS A 91 6.79 6.81 -19.65
C HIS A 91 7.18 8.22 -19.15
N VAL A 92 6.45 8.75 -18.17
CA VAL A 92 6.75 10.05 -17.56
C VAL A 92 8.08 10.00 -16.80
N GLU A 93 8.34 8.92 -16.06
CA GLU A 93 9.60 8.70 -15.36
C GLU A 93 10.80 8.62 -16.30
N ALA A 94 10.70 7.89 -17.40
CA ALA A 94 11.73 7.79 -18.42
C ALA A 94 12.08 9.17 -19.04
N LYS A 95 11.13 10.11 -19.01
CA LYS A 95 11.30 11.48 -19.52
C LYS A 95 11.52 12.53 -18.42
N SER A 96 11.80 12.12 -17.19
CA SER A 96 11.98 13.01 -16.03
C SER A 96 13.18 13.98 -16.16
N TYR A 97 14.06 13.77 -17.14
CA TYR A 97 15.09 14.75 -17.52
C TYR A 97 14.49 16.07 -18.03
N LYS A 98 13.25 16.05 -18.55
CA LYS A 98 12.50 17.26 -18.93
C LYS A 98 11.73 17.81 -17.73
N ILE A 99 11.86 19.11 -17.48
CA ILE A 99 11.32 19.78 -16.29
C ILE A 99 9.81 19.58 -16.13
N GLN A 100 9.05 19.59 -17.24
CA GLN A 100 7.61 19.40 -17.23
C GLN A 100 7.19 18.02 -16.70
N PHE A 101 7.91 16.95 -17.06
CA PHE A 101 7.62 15.60 -16.58
C PHE A 101 8.05 15.41 -15.13
N ARG A 102 9.13 16.06 -14.70
CA ARG A 102 9.55 16.06 -13.30
C ARG A 102 8.52 16.76 -12.41
N VAL A 103 7.98 17.91 -12.83
CA VAL A 103 6.91 18.61 -12.13
C VAL A 103 5.62 17.77 -12.10
N LEU A 104 5.29 17.10 -13.22
CA LEU A 104 4.14 16.20 -13.29
C LEU A 104 4.28 15.06 -12.27
N LEU A 105 5.42 14.38 -12.24
CA LEU A 105 5.70 13.31 -11.27
C LEU A 105 5.61 13.80 -9.83
N ALA A 106 6.20 14.96 -9.51
CA ALA A 106 6.16 15.52 -8.17
C ALA A 106 4.73 15.76 -7.66
N ARG A 107 3.79 16.06 -8.57
CA ARG A 107 2.38 16.26 -8.24
C ARG A 107 1.67 14.97 -7.81
N TYR A 108 2.07 13.83 -8.38
CA TYR A 108 1.41 12.53 -8.15
C TYR A 108 2.24 11.58 -7.27
N ARG A 109 3.43 12.00 -6.83
CA ARG A 109 4.21 11.25 -5.87
C ARG A 109 3.73 11.51 -4.45
N GLY A 110 3.53 10.43 -3.73
CA GLY A 110 3.13 10.43 -2.34
C GLY A 110 3.77 9.26 -1.60
N LYS A 111 3.43 9.17 -0.34
CA LYS A 111 3.83 8.07 0.52
C LYS A 111 2.89 6.89 0.26
N THR A 112 3.40 5.84 -0.36
CA THR A 112 2.65 4.62 -0.67
C THR A 112 3.18 3.45 0.13
N ASP A 113 2.35 2.44 0.37
CA ASP A 113 2.78 1.24 1.07
C ASP A 113 3.89 0.51 0.31
N CYS A 114 4.85 0.02 1.04
CA CYS A 114 5.94 -0.76 0.48
C CYS A 114 5.40 -2.09 -0.07
N LYS A 115 5.53 -2.32 -1.37
CA LYS A 115 5.05 -3.53 -2.04
C LYS A 115 5.75 -4.83 -1.59
N VAL A 116 6.91 -4.72 -0.92
CA VAL A 116 7.66 -5.88 -0.43
C VAL A 116 7.16 -6.33 0.93
N CYS A 117 6.96 -5.41 1.86
CA CYS A 117 6.50 -5.76 3.21
C CYS A 117 5.02 -5.44 3.46
N MET A 118 4.31 -4.86 2.49
CA MET A 118 2.89 -4.52 2.57
C MET A 118 2.54 -3.72 3.83
N GLY A 119 3.42 -2.76 4.20
CA GLY A 119 3.25 -1.94 5.40
C GLY A 119 3.80 -2.55 6.70
N SER A 120 4.10 -3.84 6.75
CA SER A 120 4.53 -4.51 8.01
C SER A 120 5.88 -4.04 8.56
N ARG A 121 6.69 -3.31 7.77
CA ARG A 121 7.99 -2.73 8.13
C ARG A 121 9.12 -3.74 8.31
N VAL A 122 8.82 -5.01 8.44
CA VAL A 122 9.77 -6.09 8.68
C VAL A 122 9.98 -6.95 7.44
N ARG A 123 11.04 -7.75 7.44
CA ARG A 123 11.33 -8.72 6.39
C ARG A 123 10.28 -9.82 6.39
N GLN A 124 10.00 -10.40 5.22
CA GLN A 124 9.02 -11.48 5.10
C GLN A 124 9.40 -12.74 5.85
N ASP A 125 10.69 -13.07 5.93
CA ASP A 125 11.19 -14.24 6.67
C ASP A 125 10.85 -14.20 8.17
N VAL A 126 10.55 -13.03 8.73
CA VAL A 126 10.05 -12.88 10.10
C VAL A 126 8.69 -13.57 10.31
N SER A 127 7.89 -13.74 9.23
CA SER A 127 6.61 -14.46 9.29
C SER A 127 6.74 -15.95 9.59
N TYR A 128 7.90 -16.54 9.31
CA TYR A 128 8.15 -17.96 9.57
C TYR A 128 8.35 -18.27 11.07
N VAL A 129 8.62 -17.25 11.88
CA VAL A 129 8.73 -17.40 13.33
C VAL A 129 7.43 -16.98 13.98
N THR A 130 6.75 -17.94 14.59
CA THR A 130 5.45 -17.71 15.26
C THR A 130 5.49 -18.14 16.72
N ILE A 131 4.71 -17.44 17.55
CA ILE A 131 4.42 -17.82 18.93
C ILE A 131 2.93 -18.09 19.03
N GLN A 132 2.56 -19.33 19.29
CA GLN A 132 1.14 -19.78 19.30
C GLN A 132 0.40 -19.39 17.99
N GLY A 133 1.05 -19.56 16.84
CA GLY A 133 0.49 -19.27 15.52
C GLY A 133 0.46 -17.79 15.13
N VAL A 134 0.96 -16.89 15.96
CA VAL A 134 1.02 -15.45 15.70
C VAL A 134 2.45 -15.05 15.33
N SER A 135 2.63 -14.37 14.22
CA SER A 135 3.92 -13.84 13.76
C SER A 135 4.11 -12.39 14.22
N MET A 136 5.35 -11.90 14.11
CA MET A 136 5.65 -10.48 14.38
C MET A 136 4.97 -9.55 13.36
N ILE A 137 4.69 -10.04 12.14
CA ILE A 137 3.96 -9.29 11.12
C ILE A 137 2.52 -9.05 11.60
N ASP A 138 1.86 -10.10 12.13
CA ASP A 138 0.50 -9.97 12.65
C ASP A 138 0.43 -8.97 13.81
N ILE A 139 1.40 -9.05 14.74
CA ILE A 139 1.45 -8.16 15.90
C ILE A 139 1.62 -6.69 15.49
N ASN A 140 2.39 -6.40 14.43
CA ASN A 140 2.60 -5.04 13.95
C ASN A 140 1.30 -4.37 13.44
N ASP A 141 0.33 -5.15 13.01
CA ASP A 141 -0.98 -4.65 12.55
C ASP A 141 -2.01 -4.52 13.69
N TRP A 142 -1.66 -4.97 14.90
CA TRP A 142 -2.58 -4.93 16.02
C TRP A 142 -2.57 -3.58 16.73
N SER A 143 -3.71 -3.24 17.31
CA SER A 143 -3.75 -2.17 18.31
C SER A 143 -2.94 -2.56 19.55
N ILE A 144 -2.45 -1.57 20.29
CA ILE A 144 -1.70 -1.78 21.53
C ILE A 144 -2.53 -2.57 22.54
N SER A 145 -3.85 -2.33 22.60
CA SER A 145 -4.76 -3.06 23.46
C SER A 145 -4.84 -4.53 23.10
N ARG A 146 -4.93 -4.87 21.81
CA ARG A 146 -4.94 -6.26 21.32
C ARG A 146 -3.62 -6.96 21.63
N ALA A 147 -2.50 -6.31 21.32
CA ALA A 147 -1.16 -6.84 21.61
C ALA A 147 -0.97 -7.10 23.11
N SER A 148 -1.41 -6.16 23.96
CA SER A 148 -1.34 -6.31 25.42
C SER A 148 -2.20 -7.48 25.93
N ALA A 149 -3.41 -7.68 25.39
CA ALA A 149 -4.27 -8.80 25.76
C ALA A 149 -3.64 -10.13 25.35
N TRP A 150 -3.08 -10.20 24.14
CA TRP A 150 -2.43 -11.41 23.65
C TRP A 150 -1.20 -11.79 24.48
N VAL A 151 -0.31 -10.84 24.80
CA VAL A 151 0.87 -11.11 25.64
C VAL A 151 0.47 -11.66 27.02
N LYS A 152 -0.68 -11.20 27.58
CA LYS A 152 -1.20 -11.71 28.85
C LYS A 152 -1.81 -13.11 28.73
N SER A 153 -2.32 -13.47 27.56
CA SER A 153 -2.95 -14.78 27.31
C SER A 153 -1.96 -15.88 26.93
N LEU A 154 -0.68 -15.55 26.73
CA LEU A 154 0.36 -16.54 26.39
C LEU A 154 0.48 -17.60 27.46
N THR A 155 0.36 -18.86 27.06
CA THR A 155 0.60 -20.04 27.88
C THR A 155 1.85 -20.74 27.37
N LEU A 156 2.93 -20.66 28.11
CA LEU A 156 4.22 -21.25 27.76
C LEU A 156 4.48 -22.50 28.61
N ASN A 157 5.30 -23.41 28.10
CA ASN A 157 5.81 -24.51 28.90
C ASN A 157 6.86 -23.98 29.92
N GLU A 158 7.19 -24.76 30.94
CA GLU A 158 8.10 -24.32 32.04
C GLU A 158 9.45 -23.82 31.54
N GLN A 159 10.01 -24.45 30.50
CA GLN A 159 11.30 -24.06 29.95
C GLN A 159 11.23 -22.72 29.24
N ASP A 160 10.23 -22.55 28.36
CA ASP A 160 10.01 -21.30 27.60
C ASP A 160 9.60 -20.15 28.54
N GLU A 161 8.80 -20.45 29.57
CA GLU A 161 8.43 -19.46 30.60
C GLU A 161 9.66 -18.95 31.34
N SER A 162 10.58 -19.85 31.78
CA SER A 162 11.80 -19.46 32.47
C SER A 162 12.68 -18.54 31.63
N ILE A 163 12.77 -18.78 30.29
CA ILE A 163 13.56 -17.98 29.36
C ILE A 163 12.86 -16.65 29.09
N ALA A 164 11.56 -16.67 28.82
CA ALA A 164 10.80 -15.49 28.34
C ALA A 164 10.34 -14.57 29.50
N ARG A 165 10.28 -15.03 30.73
CA ARG A 165 9.68 -14.33 31.89
C ARG A 165 10.07 -12.87 31.98
N ARG A 166 11.38 -12.60 31.95
CA ARG A 166 11.90 -11.23 32.06
C ARG A 166 11.48 -10.35 30.87
N LEU A 167 11.49 -10.93 29.67
CA LEU A 167 11.09 -10.22 28.44
C LEU A 167 9.60 -9.92 28.46
N LEU A 168 8.76 -10.87 28.86
CA LEU A 168 7.31 -10.69 28.93
C LEU A 168 6.90 -9.62 29.94
N ILE A 169 7.55 -9.58 31.11
CA ILE A 169 7.34 -8.52 32.13
C ILE A 169 7.66 -7.14 31.50
N GLU A 170 8.81 -7.02 30.87
CA GLU A 170 9.23 -5.76 30.26
C GLU A 170 8.29 -5.31 29.13
N ILE A 171 7.86 -6.25 28.25
CA ILE A 171 6.89 -5.97 27.17
C ILE A 171 5.56 -5.50 27.77
N GLN A 172 5.04 -6.18 28.78
CA GLN A 172 3.80 -5.81 29.44
C GLN A 172 3.87 -4.42 30.09
N ASN A 173 4.98 -4.11 30.75
CA ASN A 173 5.19 -2.79 31.34
C ASN A 173 5.16 -1.69 30.28
N ARG A 174 5.87 -1.86 29.17
CA ARG A 174 5.90 -0.90 28.07
C ARG A 174 4.53 -0.72 27.42
N LEU A 175 3.80 -1.82 27.14
CA LEU A 175 2.45 -1.76 26.59
C LEU A 175 1.48 -1.07 27.56
N THR A 176 1.65 -1.29 28.87
CA THR A 176 0.86 -0.62 29.91
C THR A 176 1.09 0.89 29.91
N VAL A 177 2.35 1.33 29.85
CA VAL A 177 2.69 2.77 29.78
C VAL A 177 2.09 3.40 28.52
N LEU A 178 2.20 2.74 27.35
CA LEU A 178 1.61 3.23 26.11
C LEU A 178 0.08 3.43 26.23
N LYS A 179 -0.61 2.49 26.88
CA LYS A 179 -2.06 2.63 27.15
C LYS A 179 -2.36 3.78 28.11
N GLN A 180 -1.57 3.99 29.15
CA GLN A 180 -1.74 5.07 30.11
C GLN A 180 -1.60 6.47 29.48
N VAL A 181 -0.76 6.62 28.45
CA VAL A 181 -0.64 7.88 27.71
C VAL A 181 -1.65 8.02 26.56
N GLY A 182 -2.66 7.14 26.51
CA GLY A 182 -3.79 7.26 25.57
C GLY A 182 -3.57 6.62 24.20
N LEU A 183 -2.53 5.82 24.02
CA LEU A 183 -2.32 5.00 22.82
C LEU A 183 -3.03 3.65 23.01
N HIS A 184 -3.97 3.32 22.11
CA HIS A 184 -4.80 2.11 22.22
C HIS A 184 -4.67 1.18 21.02
#